data_5cfb23b4cc2e137253b2aff4cd807ba2
#
_entry.id   5cfb23b4cc2e137253b2aff4cd807ba2
#
_cell.length_a   1.000
_cell.length_b   1.000
_cell.length_c   1.000
_cell.angle_alpha   90.00
_cell.angle_beta   90.00
_cell.angle_gamma   90.00
#
_symmetry.space_group_name_H-M   'P 1'
#
loop_
_entity.id
_entity.type
_entity.pdbx_description
1 polymer ?
#
loop_
_entity_poly.entity_id
_entity_poly.type
_entity_poly.pdbx_seq_one_letter_code
_entity_poly.pdbx_strand_id
1 'polypeptide(L)'
;MIVIEPAIETKFGSTELKKSQLTRFLASAKKAAALSGAVSVLLTGDEEIRRLNREFRHKDKATDVLSFPAAEVRGRTRIAGDLAISVETAAREAEAQGHSLALEIEVLLLHGVLHLAGYDHEMDDGEMAHREEILRGKLGLSQGLIARTTGVSAKKRVTKKTAAKRGRRS
;
A
#
# COMPACT_ATOMS: atom_id res chain seq x y z
N MET A 1 11.12 5.11 11.92
CA MET A 1 12.04 3.96 12.17
C MET A 1 11.44 2.72 11.54
N ILE A 2 12.26 1.84 10.90
CA ILE A 2 11.80 0.55 10.35
C ILE A 2 12.41 -0.58 11.15
N VAL A 3 11.56 -1.50 11.61
CA VAL A 3 11.94 -2.75 12.29
C VAL A 3 11.49 -3.90 11.39
N ILE A 4 12.38 -4.87 11.19
CA ILE A 4 12.09 -6.12 10.46
C ILE A 4 12.19 -7.24 11.48
N GLU A 5 11.17 -8.06 11.58
CA GLU A 5 11.22 -9.23 12.47
C GLU A 5 12.28 -10.23 11.99
N PRO A 6 13.07 -10.84 12.92
CA PRO A 6 14.13 -11.77 12.55
C PRO A 6 13.66 -12.94 11.67
N ALA A 7 12.48 -13.47 11.92
CA ALA A 7 11.90 -14.55 11.11
C ALA A 7 11.64 -14.11 9.66
N ILE A 8 11.20 -12.88 9.46
CA ILE A 8 10.96 -12.28 8.14
C ILE A 8 12.28 -11.99 7.43
N GLU A 9 13.26 -11.44 8.14
CA GLU A 9 14.59 -11.20 7.58
C GLU A 9 15.27 -12.49 7.15
N THR A 10 15.12 -13.56 7.95
CA THR A 10 15.61 -14.90 7.60
C THR A 10 14.92 -15.48 6.38
N LYS A 11 13.59 -15.30 6.25
CA LYS A 11 12.78 -15.88 5.17
C LYS A 11 12.98 -15.19 3.83
N PHE A 12 13.05 -13.86 3.80
CA PHE A 12 13.08 -13.06 2.57
C PHE A 12 14.47 -12.49 2.25
N GLY A 13 15.34 -12.44 3.24
CA GLY A 13 16.72 -11.97 3.09
C GLY A 13 16.87 -10.44 3.06
N SER A 14 18.04 -9.98 3.46
CA SER A 14 18.39 -8.56 3.50
C SER A 14 18.56 -7.92 2.10
N THR A 15 18.69 -8.74 1.05
CA THR A 15 18.78 -8.27 -0.34
C THR A 15 17.42 -7.80 -0.86
N GLU A 16 16.36 -8.52 -0.53
CA GLU A 16 14.98 -8.16 -0.89
C GLU A 16 14.45 -7.03 0.00
N LEU A 17 14.81 -7.04 1.29
CA LEU A 17 14.34 -6.10 2.31
C LEU A 17 15.43 -5.11 2.70
N LYS A 18 15.91 -4.31 1.74
CA LYS A 18 16.95 -3.28 1.99
C LYS A 18 16.43 -2.17 2.89
N LYS A 19 16.60 -2.34 4.21
CA LYS A 19 16.14 -1.39 5.24
C LYS A 19 16.53 0.07 4.95
N SER A 20 17.73 0.30 4.44
CA SER A 20 18.21 1.64 4.08
C SER A 20 17.41 2.26 2.92
N GLN A 21 17.03 1.46 1.92
CA GLN A 21 16.20 1.90 0.80
C GLN A 21 14.78 2.24 1.30
N LEU A 22 14.16 1.33 2.05
CA LEU A 22 12.82 1.52 2.60
C LEU A 22 12.76 2.73 3.56
N THR A 23 13.82 2.96 4.34
CA THR A 23 13.91 4.15 5.23
C THR A 23 13.96 5.45 4.41
N ARG A 24 14.73 5.50 3.32
CA ARG A 24 14.77 6.66 2.42
C ARG A 24 13.43 6.87 1.73
N PHE A 25 12.82 5.79 1.25
CA PHE A 25 11.49 5.86 0.63
C PHE A 25 10.44 6.39 1.61
N LEU A 26 10.39 5.88 2.84
CA LEU A 26 9.48 6.37 3.89
C LEU A 26 9.64 7.88 4.13
N ALA A 27 10.88 8.38 4.18
CA ALA A 27 11.14 9.81 4.34
C ALA A 27 10.59 10.62 3.16
N SER A 28 10.75 10.13 1.93
CA SER A 28 10.24 10.76 0.71
C SER A 28 8.70 10.74 0.66
N ALA A 29 8.09 9.60 1.01
CA ALA A 29 6.63 9.45 1.06
C ALA A 29 6.02 10.40 2.09
N LYS A 30 6.57 10.49 3.30
CA LYS A 30 6.14 11.43 4.35
C LYS A 30 6.21 12.88 3.86
N LYS A 31 7.32 13.27 3.24
CA LYS A 31 7.49 14.62 2.69
C LYS A 31 6.44 14.90 1.60
N ALA A 32 6.23 13.98 0.69
CA ALA A 32 5.27 14.11 -0.41
C ALA A 32 3.82 14.18 0.07
N ALA A 33 3.48 13.44 1.14
CA ALA A 33 2.17 13.48 1.79
C ALA A 33 1.99 14.64 2.78
N ALA A 34 3.00 15.48 2.98
CA ALA A 34 3.05 16.54 4.00
C ALA A 34 2.80 16.01 5.43
N LEU A 35 3.16 14.75 5.72
CA LEU A 35 3.00 14.13 7.02
C LEU A 35 4.13 14.53 7.97
N SER A 36 3.78 15.26 9.02
CA SER A 36 4.71 15.64 10.10
C SER A 36 4.73 14.60 11.21
N GLY A 37 5.88 14.46 11.88
CA GLY A 37 6.03 13.55 13.00
C GLY A 37 6.76 12.26 12.65
N ALA A 38 7.11 11.48 13.68
CA ALA A 38 7.75 10.19 13.53
C ALA A 38 6.76 9.12 13.08
N VAL A 39 7.20 8.25 12.19
CA VAL A 39 6.48 7.02 11.79
C VAL A 39 7.36 5.83 12.14
N SER A 40 6.79 4.86 12.86
CA SER A 40 7.40 3.55 13.06
C SER A 40 6.77 2.55 12.09
N VAL A 41 7.56 1.64 11.58
CA VAL A 41 7.12 0.59 10.66
C VAL A 41 7.61 -0.74 11.15
N LEU A 42 6.70 -1.70 11.30
CA LEU A 42 7.00 -3.10 11.58
C LEU A 42 6.79 -3.91 10.29
N LEU A 43 7.84 -4.57 9.81
CA LEU A 43 7.74 -5.58 8.76
C LEU A 43 7.66 -6.96 9.43
N THR A 44 6.53 -7.64 9.27
CA THR A 44 6.18 -8.87 9.97
C THR A 44 5.50 -9.89 9.05
N GLY A 45 4.99 -10.98 9.59
CA GLY A 45 4.25 -12.01 8.87
C GLY A 45 2.73 -11.91 9.02
N ASP A 46 2.02 -12.78 8.30
CA ASP A 46 0.55 -12.84 8.29
C ASP A 46 -0.03 -13.13 9.68
N GLU A 47 0.62 -13.96 10.48
CA GLU A 47 0.14 -14.34 11.81
C GLU A 47 0.08 -13.13 12.75
N GLU A 48 1.16 -12.36 12.80
CA GLU A 48 1.22 -11.15 13.64
C GLU A 48 0.27 -10.07 13.13
N ILE A 49 0.17 -9.86 11.82
CA ILE A 49 -0.83 -8.94 11.23
C ILE A 49 -2.26 -9.38 11.59
N ARG A 50 -2.57 -10.67 11.51
CA ARG A 50 -3.88 -11.20 11.92
C ARG A 50 -4.14 -10.94 13.40
N ARG A 51 -3.13 -11.14 14.27
CA ARG A 51 -3.23 -10.84 15.70
C ARG A 51 -3.53 -9.38 15.95
N LEU A 52 -2.77 -8.46 15.33
CA LEU A 52 -2.96 -7.01 15.42
C LEU A 52 -4.33 -6.58 14.90
N ASN A 53 -4.76 -7.13 13.76
CA ASN A 53 -6.05 -6.80 13.14
C ASN A 53 -7.22 -7.24 14.05
N ARG A 54 -7.11 -8.41 14.68
CA ARG A 54 -8.11 -8.89 15.66
C ARG A 54 -8.13 -8.02 16.92
N GLU A 55 -6.97 -7.66 17.45
CA GLU A 55 -6.84 -6.90 18.68
C GLU A 55 -7.34 -5.46 18.54
N PHE A 56 -6.95 -4.78 17.45
CA PHE A 56 -7.20 -3.33 17.29
C PHE A 56 -8.38 -3.00 16.37
N ARG A 57 -8.79 -3.91 15.48
CA ARG A 57 -9.88 -3.69 14.52
C ARG A 57 -11.01 -4.70 14.62
N HIS A 58 -10.90 -5.68 15.52
CA HIS A 58 -11.88 -6.76 15.72
C HIS A 58 -12.13 -7.62 14.46
N LYS A 59 -11.11 -7.72 13.58
CA LYS A 59 -11.16 -8.49 12.33
C LYS A 59 -10.15 -9.64 12.41
N ASP A 60 -10.62 -10.87 12.50
CA ASP A 60 -9.76 -12.07 12.60
C ASP A 60 -9.29 -12.55 11.21
N LYS A 61 -8.55 -11.72 10.51
CA LYS A 61 -7.93 -12.04 9.22
C LYS A 61 -6.63 -11.27 9.03
N ALA A 62 -5.70 -11.83 8.27
CA ALA A 62 -4.53 -11.11 7.79
C ALA A 62 -4.93 -10.05 6.75
N THR A 63 -4.14 -9.00 6.66
CA THR A 63 -4.18 -7.97 5.62
C THR A 63 -2.75 -7.59 5.25
N ASP A 64 -2.57 -6.82 4.22
CA ASP A 64 -1.27 -6.35 3.75
C ASP A 64 -0.65 -5.31 4.67
N VAL A 65 -1.42 -4.29 5.07
CA VAL A 65 -0.97 -3.19 5.92
C VAL A 65 -2.02 -2.78 6.94
N LEU A 66 -1.57 -2.40 8.12
CA LEU A 66 -2.35 -1.77 9.17
C LEU A 66 -1.72 -0.42 9.51
N SER A 67 -2.55 0.60 9.64
CA SER A 67 -2.14 1.95 10.05
C SER A 67 -2.78 2.31 11.39
N PHE A 68 -1.97 2.78 12.31
CA PHE A 68 -2.37 3.20 13.66
C PHE A 68 -1.99 4.67 13.85
N PRO A 69 -2.90 5.62 13.55
CA PRO A 69 -2.65 7.03 13.79
C PRO A 69 -2.37 7.27 15.29
N ALA A 70 -1.37 8.08 15.59
CA ALA A 70 -1.10 8.44 16.98
C ALA A 70 -2.24 9.31 17.52
N ALA A 71 -2.65 9.03 18.75
CA ALA A 71 -3.48 9.98 19.49
C ALA A 71 -2.71 11.30 19.64
N GLU A 72 -3.41 12.45 19.62
CA GLU A 72 -2.77 13.74 19.81
C GLU A 72 -2.00 13.78 21.14
N VAL A 73 -0.68 13.72 21.06
CA VAL A 73 0.19 13.85 22.23
C VAL A 73 0.63 15.31 22.33
N ARG A 74 0.22 15.97 23.37
CA ARG A 74 0.75 17.30 23.75
C ARG A 74 2.20 17.12 24.20
N GLY A 75 3.16 17.45 23.33
CA GLY A 75 4.59 17.36 23.65
C GLY A 75 5.50 17.79 22.50
N ARG A 76 6.81 17.87 22.77
CA ARG A 76 7.84 18.34 21.83
C ARG A 76 8.11 17.39 20.66
N THR A 77 7.82 16.09 20.80
CA THR A 77 8.02 15.10 19.74
C THR A 77 6.68 14.72 19.14
N ARG A 78 6.46 15.12 17.90
CA ARG A 78 5.28 14.69 17.15
C ARG A 78 5.48 13.26 16.67
N ILE A 79 4.59 12.37 17.10
CA ILE A 79 4.44 11.02 16.54
C ILE A 79 3.28 11.08 15.55
N ALA A 80 3.48 10.62 14.31
CA ALA A 80 2.42 10.53 13.33
C ALA A 80 1.61 9.24 13.48
N GLY A 81 2.29 8.14 13.82
CA GLY A 81 1.68 6.85 14.04
C GLY A 81 2.60 5.69 13.70
N ASP A 82 2.01 4.49 13.71
CA ASP A 82 2.69 3.24 13.43
C ASP A 82 2.06 2.54 12.22
N LEU A 83 2.88 1.84 11.45
CA LEU A 83 2.47 0.97 10.35
C LEU A 83 2.94 -0.45 10.64
N ALA A 84 2.11 -1.44 10.37
CA ALA A 84 2.50 -2.84 10.34
C ALA A 84 2.20 -3.42 8.95
N ILE A 85 3.18 -4.07 8.33
CA ILE A 85 3.08 -4.61 6.97
C ILE A 85 3.36 -6.11 7.01
N SER A 86 2.45 -6.91 6.44
CA SER A 86 2.71 -8.32 6.18
C SER A 86 3.60 -8.46 4.94
N VAL A 87 4.85 -8.86 5.16
CA VAL A 87 5.78 -9.15 4.06
C VAL A 87 5.35 -10.39 3.29
N GLU A 88 4.67 -11.34 3.92
CA GLU A 88 4.15 -12.55 3.27
C GLU A 88 3.01 -12.22 2.32
N THR A 89 2.05 -11.40 2.73
CA THR A 89 0.99 -10.90 1.85
C THR A 89 1.59 -10.02 0.75
N ALA A 90 2.51 -9.11 1.08
CA ALA A 90 3.19 -8.28 0.09
C ALA A 90 3.93 -9.10 -0.98
N ALA A 91 4.59 -10.20 -0.60
CA ALA A 91 5.28 -11.09 -1.53
C ALA A 91 4.30 -11.77 -2.51
N ARG A 92 3.15 -12.24 -2.02
CA ARG A 92 2.11 -12.83 -2.89
C ARG A 92 1.53 -11.82 -3.87
N GLU A 93 1.27 -10.59 -3.41
CA GLU A 93 0.77 -9.51 -4.26
C GLU A 93 1.82 -9.07 -5.30
N ALA A 94 3.08 -8.95 -4.90
CA ALA A 94 4.18 -8.62 -5.80
C ALA A 94 4.29 -9.65 -6.93
N GLU A 95 4.24 -10.94 -6.62
CA GLU A 95 4.23 -12.03 -7.60
C GLU A 95 3.02 -11.94 -8.53
N ALA A 96 1.83 -11.76 -7.99
CA ALA A 96 0.59 -11.64 -8.76
C ALA A 96 0.59 -10.42 -9.70
N GLN A 97 1.25 -9.33 -9.32
CA GLN A 97 1.36 -8.10 -10.11
C GLN A 97 2.61 -8.08 -11.02
N GLY A 98 3.51 -9.04 -10.90
CA GLY A 98 4.72 -9.15 -11.72
C GLY A 98 5.78 -8.09 -11.42
N HIS A 99 5.92 -7.67 -10.16
CA HIS A 99 6.94 -6.73 -9.74
C HIS A 99 7.67 -7.18 -8.46
N SER A 100 8.71 -6.46 -8.04
CA SER A 100 9.53 -6.86 -6.90
C SER A 100 8.81 -6.67 -5.55
N LEU A 101 9.19 -7.49 -4.55
CA LEU A 101 8.74 -7.34 -3.18
C LEU A 101 9.07 -5.94 -2.61
N ALA A 102 10.27 -5.43 -2.91
CA ALA A 102 10.66 -4.09 -2.47
C ALA A 102 9.69 -3.02 -2.97
N LEU A 103 9.29 -3.08 -4.26
CA LEU A 103 8.31 -2.16 -4.83
C LEU A 103 6.94 -2.30 -4.15
N GLU A 104 6.49 -3.52 -3.87
CA GLU A 104 5.21 -3.72 -3.17
C GLU A 104 5.23 -3.11 -1.77
N ILE A 105 6.31 -3.31 -1.01
CA ILE A 105 6.47 -2.70 0.31
C ILE A 105 6.49 -1.16 0.21
N GLU A 106 7.13 -0.58 -0.79
CA GLU A 106 7.11 0.87 -1.03
C GLU A 106 5.69 1.37 -1.31
N VAL A 107 4.89 0.62 -2.08
CA VAL A 107 3.48 0.91 -2.32
C VAL A 107 2.68 0.91 -1.02
N LEU A 108 2.85 -0.13 -0.19
CA LEU A 108 2.17 -0.25 1.10
C LEU A 108 2.59 0.84 2.10
N LEU A 109 3.88 1.23 2.09
CA LEU A 109 4.38 2.36 2.87
C LEU A 109 3.71 3.67 2.48
N LEU A 110 3.59 3.97 1.18
CA LEU A 110 2.91 5.17 0.70
C LEU A 110 1.43 5.17 1.12
N HIS A 111 0.74 4.05 0.91
CA HIS A 111 -0.66 3.88 1.30
C HIS A 111 -0.88 4.12 2.79
N GLY A 112 -0.06 3.48 3.63
CA GLY A 112 -0.11 3.65 5.08
C GLY A 112 0.20 5.09 5.52
N VAL A 113 1.17 5.75 4.89
CA VAL A 113 1.50 7.17 5.14
C VAL A 113 0.32 8.07 4.81
N LEU A 114 -0.42 7.80 3.74
CA LEU A 114 -1.64 8.57 3.40
C LEU A 114 -2.72 8.40 4.47
N HIS A 115 -2.93 7.18 4.97
CA HIS A 115 -3.84 6.96 6.10
C HIS A 115 -3.42 7.75 7.36
N LEU A 116 -2.13 7.74 7.70
CA LEU A 116 -1.61 8.54 8.82
C LEU A 116 -1.74 10.05 8.59
N ALA A 117 -1.76 10.49 7.33
CA ALA A 117 -2.01 11.89 6.95
C ALA A 117 -3.50 12.28 6.97
N GLY A 118 -4.39 11.34 7.31
CA GLY A 118 -5.82 11.59 7.48
C GLY A 118 -6.69 11.26 6.26
N TYR A 119 -6.12 10.67 5.21
CA TYR A 119 -6.92 10.16 4.09
C TYR A 119 -7.54 8.81 4.44
N ASP A 120 -8.79 8.58 4.01
CA ASP A 120 -9.49 7.32 4.24
C ASP A 120 -10.37 6.98 3.03
N HIS A 121 -9.90 6.04 2.20
CA HIS A 121 -10.58 5.61 0.98
C HIS A 121 -11.92 4.90 1.22
N GLU A 122 -12.23 4.48 2.46
CA GLU A 122 -13.53 3.91 2.82
C GLU A 122 -14.58 5.00 3.09
N MET A 123 -14.14 6.23 3.38
CA MET A 123 -14.99 7.34 3.83
C MET A 123 -14.99 8.53 2.87
N ASP A 124 -14.05 8.59 1.90
CA ASP A 124 -13.92 9.69 0.96
C ASP A 124 -14.54 9.38 -0.42
N ASP A 125 -14.76 10.42 -1.22
CA ASP A 125 -15.28 10.30 -2.60
C ASP A 125 -14.17 10.03 -3.64
N GLY A 126 -13.07 9.34 -3.25
CA GLY A 126 -11.93 9.01 -4.10
C GLY A 126 -10.75 9.98 -3.97
N GLU A 127 -10.75 10.85 -2.97
CA GLU A 127 -9.66 11.81 -2.72
C GLU A 127 -8.34 11.09 -2.43
N MET A 128 -8.35 10.04 -1.61
CA MET A 128 -7.17 9.25 -1.31
C MET A 128 -6.63 8.54 -2.55
N ALA A 129 -7.50 7.95 -3.38
CA ALA A 129 -7.10 7.28 -4.61
C ALA A 129 -6.42 8.25 -5.58
N HIS A 130 -6.99 9.43 -5.77
CA HIS A 130 -6.42 10.49 -6.60
C HIS A 130 -5.08 10.98 -6.05
N ARG A 131 -5.00 11.20 -4.75
CA ARG A 131 -3.76 11.62 -4.08
C ARG A 131 -2.66 10.56 -4.20
N GLU A 132 -3.00 9.31 -3.98
CA GLU A 132 -2.07 8.18 -4.12
C GLU A 132 -1.52 8.12 -5.55
N GLU A 133 -2.35 8.22 -6.57
CA GLU A 133 -1.94 8.18 -7.98
C GLU A 133 -0.93 9.30 -8.30
N ILE A 134 -1.20 10.54 -7.88
CA ILE A 134 -0.28 11.66 -8.05
C ILE A 134 1.07 11.39 -7.38
N LEU A 135 1.05 10.91 -6.13
CA LEU A 135 2.27 10.67 -5.38
C LEU A 135 3.06 9.47 -5.91
N ARG A 136 2.38 8.45 -6.42
CA ARG A 136 3.04 7.34 -7.13
C ARG A 136 3.82 7.83 -8.33
N GLY A 137 3.24 8.68 -9.16
CA GLY A 137 3.94 9.30 -10.27
C GLY A 137 5.17 10.10 -9.84
N LYS A 138 5.07 10.89 -8.77
CA LYS A 138 6.18 11.69 -8.22
C LYS A 138 7.29 10.84 -7.60
N LEU A 139 6.95 9.69 -7.02
CA LEU A 139 7.88 8.78 -6.35
C LEU A 139 8.40 7.67 -7.26
N GLY A 140 7.99 7.63 -8.53
CA GLY A 140 8.43 6.64 -9.50
C GLY A 140 7.83 5.25 -9.31
N LEU A 141 6.68 5.14 -8.63
CA LEU A 141 5.94 3.89 -8.45
C LEU A 141 4.97 3.65 -9.62
N SER A 142 4.68 2.39 -9.94
CA SER A 142 3.67 2.00 -10.94
C SER A 142 2.23 2.03 -10.37
N GLN A 143 1.23 1.43 -10.82
CA GLN A 143 -0.21 1.58 -10.50
C GLN A 143 -0.66 1.61 -9.01
N GLY A 144 -1.79 2.29 -8.69
CA GLY A 144 -2.30 2.53 -7.34
C GLY A 144 -2.88 1.30 -6.61
N LEU A 145 -2.65 1.19 -5.29
CA LEU A 145 -3.15 0.12 -4.43
C LEU A 145 -4.67 0.17 -4.26
N ILE A 146 -5.26 1.36 -4.16
CA ILE A 146 -6.70 1.55 -3.98
C ILE A 146 -7.50 0.99 -5.17
N ALA A 147 -7.00 1.14 -6.40
CA ALA A 147 -7.62 0.57 -7.59
C ALA A 147 -7.70 -0.96 -7.56
N ARG A 148 -6.80 -1.62 -6.82
CA ARG A 148 -6.80 -3.08 -6.62
C ARG A 148 -7.85 -3.53 -5.59
N THR A 149 -8.01 -2.78 -4.50
CA THR A 149 -8.93 -3.12 -3.42
C THR A 149 -10.40 -2.90 -3.78
N THR A 150 -10.70 -1.96 -4.67
CA THR A 150 -12.07 -1.66 -5.12
C THR A 150 -12.59 -2.58 -6.24
N GLY A 151 -11.78 -3.55 -6.70
CA GLY A 151 -12.23 -4.57 -7.66
C GLY A 151 -12.64 -4.03 -9.03
N VAL A 152 -12.22 -2.83 -9.42
CA VAL A 152 -12.45 -2.28 -10.75
C VAL A 152 -11.49 -2.93 -11.73
N SER A 153 -11.75 -4.20 -12.02
CA SER A 153 -11.21 -4.85 -13.20
C SER A 153 -11.70 -4.10 -14.44
N ALA A 154 -10.78 -3.48 -15.15
CA ALA A 154 -11.09 -2.86 -16.44
C ALA A 154 -11.68 -3.91 -17.38
N LYS A 155 -13.00 -3.97 -17.50
CA LYS A 155 -13.67 -4.73 -18.54
C LYS A 155 -13.13 -4.26 -19.88
N LYS A 156 -12.30 -5.07 -20.53
CA LYS A 156 -11.94 -4.93 -21.94
C LYS A 156 -13.24 -4.75 -22.72
N ARG A 157 -13.48 -3.56 -23.23
CA ARG A 157 -14.52 -3.32 -24.24
C ARG A 157 -14.11 -4.08 -25.50
N VAL A 158 -14.69 -5.24 -25.68
CA VAL A 158 -14.69 -5.93 -26.97
C VAL A 158 -15.62 -5.12 -27.89
N THR A 159 -15.04 -4.30 -28.74
CA THR A 159 -15.76 -3.65 -29.84
C THR A 159 -16.13 -4.73 -30.85
N LYS A 160 -17.39 -5.14 -30.83
CA LYS A 160 -17.99 -5.99 -31.84
C LYS A 160 -18.08 -5.18 -33.15
N LYS A 161 -17.18 -5.45 -34.08
CA LYS A 161 -17.21 -4.89 -35.44
C LYS A 161 -18.34 -5.58 -36.19
N THR A 162 -19.47 -4.89 -36.35
CA THR A 162 -20.59 -5.33 -37.20
C THR A 162 -20.16 -5.22 -38.64
N ALA A 163 -20.00 -6.33 -39.31
CA ALA A 163 -19.83 -6.40 -40.77
C ALA A 163 -21.15 -6.11 -41.43
N ALA A 164 -21.25 -5.00 -42.13
CA ALA A 164 -22.35 -4.68 -42.99
C ALA A 164 -22.26 -5.51 -44.27
N LYS A 165 -23.24 -6.39 -44.46
CA LYS A 165 -23.43 -7.20 -45.64
C LYS A 165 -24.12 -6.35 -46.74
N ARG A 166 -23.37 -5.94 -47.74
CA ARG A 166 -23.96 -5.36 -48.96
C ARG A 166 -24.66 -6.46 -49.75
N GLY A 167 -25.97 -6.40 -49.83
CA GLY A 167 -26.78 -7.12 -50.79
C GLY A 167 -26.81 -6.40 -52.15
N ARG A 168 -26.32 -7.09 -53.15
CA ARG A 168 -26.50 -6.71 -54.57
C ARG A 168 -27.86 -7.23 -55.01
N ARG A 169 -28.67 -6.37 -55.60
CA ARG A 169 -29.79 -6.79 -56.44
C ARG A 169 -29.45 -6.49 -57.90
N SER A 170 -29.67 -7.49 -58.68
CA SER A 170 -29.80 -7.44 -60.14
C SER A 170 -31.11 -6.84 -60.51
#